data_0f055de5250205f1d5e88a0801842bc7
#
_entry.id   0f055de5250205f1d5e88a0801842bc7
#
_cell.length_a   1.000
_cell.length_b   1.000
_cell.length_c   1.000
_cell.angle_alpha   90.00
_cell.angle_beta   90.00
_cell.angle_gamma   90.00
#
_symmetry.space_group_name_H-M   'P 1'
#
loop_
_entity.id
_entity.type
_entity.pdbx_description
1 polymer ?
#
loop_
_entity_poly.entity_id
_entity_poly.type
_entity_poly.pdbx_seq_one_letter_code
_entity_poly.pdbx_strand_id
1 'polypeptide(L)'
;MREAPNAIFAALADPTRRRVLRLVAERGPTSATLLERELPVSRQAIVKHLVVLSRAGLVTGKRTGQEVRYALVPQPLNEVSTWIAEIGSRWDERLARLRQVVLDQEPESDSESESEKTSAAQST
;
A
#
# COMPACT_ATOMS: atom_id res chain seq x y z
N MET A 1 2.77 -6.44 14.87
CA MET A 1 1.31 -6.17 14.85
C MET A 1 0.57 -7.48 14.78
N ARG A 2 -0.26 -7.78 15.78
CA ARG A 2 -0.96 -9.07 15.87
C ARG A 2 -2.30 -9.08 15.13
N GLU A 3 -2.95 -7.94 15.04
CA GLU A 3 -4.23 -7.79 14.39
C GLU A 3 -4.11 -6.92 13.15
N ALA A 4 -5.02 -7.12 12.22
CA ALA A 4 -5.07 -6.26 11.05
C ALA A 4 -5.32 -4.80 11.49
N PRO A 5 -4.62 -3.83 10.94
CA PRO A 5 -4.78 -2.41 11.31
C PRO A 5 -6.04 -1.81 10.67
N ASN A 6 -7.19 -2.15 11.22
CA ASN A 6 -8.49 -1.81 10.64
C ASN A 6 -8.69 -0.31 10.39
N ALA A 7 -8.26 0.53 11.31
CA ALA A 7 -8.40 1.99 11.14
C ALA A 7 -7.62 2.50 9.93
N ILE A 8 -6.45 1.93 9.68
CA ILE A 8 -5.60 2.30 8.55
C ILE A 8 -6.25 1.83 7.25
N PHE A 9 -6.72 0.59 7.19
CA PHE A 9 -7.40 0.07 6.00
C PHE A 9 -8.67 0.85 5.70
N ALA A 10 -9.46 1.18 6.71
CA ALA A 10 -10.66 2.00 6.54
C ALA A 10 -10.32 3.37 5.97
N ALA A 11 -9.26 4.01 6.49
CA ALA A 11 -8.81 5.30 5.98
C ALA A 11 -8.37 5.21 4.53
N LEU A 12 -7.72 4.12 4.13
CA LEU A 12 -7.21 3.91 2.78
C LEU A 12 -8.25 3.34 1.81
N ALA A 13 -9.46 3.05 2.26
CA ALA A 13 -10.51 2.51 1.41
C ALA A 13 -11.04 3.51 0.38
N ASP A 14 -10.97 4.80 0.68
CA ASP A 14 -11.44 5.85 -0.22
C ASP A 14 -10.36 6.27 -1.20
N PRO A 15 -10.62 6.24 -2.53
CA PRO A 15 -9.61 6.60 -3.53
C PRO A 15 -9.11 8.04 -3.42
N THR A 16 -9.99 8.99 -3.14
CA THR A 16 -9.59 10.40 -2.98
C THR A 16 -8.71 10.57 -1.76
N ARG A 17 -9.02 9.87 -0.67
CA ARG A 17 -8.21 9.91 0.55
C ARG A 17 -6.82 9.36 0.31
N ARG A 18 -6.68 8.30 -0.49
CA ARG A 18 -5.38 7.78 -0.89
C ARG A 18 -4.58 8.82 -1.68
N ARG A 19 -5.25 9.57 -2.56
CA ARG A 19 -4.59 10.65 -3.32
C ARG A 19 -4.12 11.77 -2.40
N VAL A 20 -4.94 12.15 -1.42
CA VAL A 20 -4.57 13.15 -0.41
C VAL A 20 -3.33 12.68 0.35
N LEU A 21 -3.33 11.44 0.82
CA LEU A 21 -2.19 10.89 1.55
C LEU A 21 -0.92 10.88 0.69
N ARG A 22 -1.04 10.47 -0.58
CA ARG A 22 0.09 10.47 -1.50
C ARG A 22 0.69 11.86 -1.68
N LEU A 23 -0.16 12.87 -1.85
CA LEU A 23 0.30 14.25 -2.00
C LEU A 23 0.99 14.76 -0.74
N VAL A 24 0.45 14.44 0.44
CA VAL A 24 1.11 14.79 1.70
C VAL A 24 2.49 14.13 1.78
N ALA A 25 2.59 12.87 1.39
CA ALA A 25 3.87 12.16 1.39
C ALA A 25 4.88 12.77 0.42
N GLU A 26 4.43 13.17 -0.76
CA GLU A 26 5.30 13.71 -1.81
C GLU A 26 5.72 15.15 -1.55
N ARG A 27 4.80 15.98 -1.02
CA ARG A 27 5.05 17.41 -0.83
C ARG A 27 5.75 17.74 0.48
N GLY A 28 5.76 16.79 1.43
CA GLY A 28 6.15 17.10 2.80
C GLY A 28 5.04 17.89 3.48
N PRO A 29 5.33 18.69 4.52
CA PRO A 29 4.28 19.46 5.19
C PRO A 29 3.50 20.33 4.22
N THR A 30 2.18 20.16 4.18
CA THR A 30 1.29 20.87 3.26
C THR A 30 -0.05 21.16 3.93
N SER A 31 -0.82 22.07 3.36
CA SER A 31 -2.11 22.49 3.89
C SER A 31 -3.26 22.07 2.98
N ALA A 32 -4.49 22.10 3.53
CA ALA A 32 -5.68 21.83 2.72
C ALA A 32 -5.80 22.84 1.56
N THR A 33 -5.42 24.07 1.79
CA THR A 33 -5.44 25.11 0.75
C THR A 33 -4.52 24.77 -0.42
N LEU A 34 -3.32 24.29 -0.12
CA LEU A 34 -2.37 23.89 -1.16
C LEU A 34 -2.84 22.63 -1.89
N LEU A 35 -3.41 21.68 -1.17
CA LEU A 35 -3.92 20.44 -1.75
C LEU A 35 -5.11 20.69 -2.67
N GLU A 36 -5.94 21.68 -2.35
CA GLU A 36 -7.09 22.03 -3.17
C GLU A 36 -6.68 22.40 -4.61
N ARG A 37 -5.50 22.95 -4.79
CA ARG A 37 -4.99 23.30 -6.11
C ARG A 37 -4.69 22.09 -6.99
N GLU A 38 -4.50 20.94 -6.39
CA GLU A 38 -4.08 19.73 -7.10
C GLU A 38 -5.16 18.65 -7.17
N LEU A 39 -6.30 18.87 -6.51
CA LEU A 39 -7.38 17.87 -6.44
C LEU A 39 -8.70 18.47 -6.89
N PRO A 40 -9.54 17.70 -7.60
CA PRO A 40 -10.84 18.18 -8.07
C PRO A 40 -11.93 18.07 -7.00
N VAL A 41 -11.60 18.45 -5.77
CA VAL A 41 -12.53 18.39 -4.64
C VAL A 41 -12.41 19.67 -3.81
N SER A 42 -13.45 20.01 -3.05
CA SER A 42 -13.47 21.20 -2.25
C SER A 42 -12.48 21.12 -1.09
N ARG A 43 -12.12 22.29 -0.58
CA ARG A 43 -11.26 22.40 0.60
C ARG A 43 -11.89 21.69 1.81
N GLN A 44 -13.22 21.84 1.99
CA GLN A 44 -13.91 21.19 3.08
C GLN A 44 -13.81 19.67 2.99
N ALA A 45 -13.93 19.11 1.79
CA ALA A 45 -13.77 17.68 1.57
C ALA A 45 -12.34 17.22 1.90
N ILE A 46 -11.35 18.01 1.51
CA ILE A 46 -9.94 17.70 1.80
C ILE A 46 -9.70 17.71 3.31
N VAL A 47 -10.25 18.70 4.03
CA VAL A 47 -10.13 18.76 5.49
C VAL A 47 -10.73 17.52 6.13
N LYS A 48 -11.89 17.07 5.67
CA LYS A 48 -12.53 15.85 6.19
C LYS A 48 -11.64 14.63 5.97
N HIS A 49 -11.03 14.52 4.79
CA HIS A 49 -10.10 13.43 4.50
C HIS A 49 -8.87 13.49 5.40
N LEU A 50 -8.32 14.67 5.63
CA LEU A 50 -7.18 14.86 6.51
C LEU A 50 -7.49 14.50 7.96
N VAL A 51 -8.71 14.80 8.42
CA VAL A 51 -9.17 14.44 9.77
C VAL A 51 -9.20 12.91 9.91
N VAL A 52 -9.75 12.20 8.93
CA VAL A 52 -9.79 10.73 8.95
C VAL A 52 -8.38 10.15 8.95
N LEU A 53 -7.50 10.67 8.10
CA LEU A 53 -6.10 10.24 8.04
C LEU A 53 -5.37 10.50 9.35
N SER A 54 -5.64 11.64 9.98
CA SER A 54 -5.05 12.00 11.26
C SER A 54 -5.50 11.06 12.38
N ARG A 55 -6.79 10.72 12.42
CA ARG A 55 -7.33 9.79 13.40
C ARG A 55 -6.78 8.40 13.26
N ALA A 56 -6.45 8.00 12.03
CA ALA A 56 -5.80 6.71 11.77
C ALA A 56 -4.29 6.74 12.04
N GLY A 57 -3.74 7.90 12.40
CA GLY A 57 -2.33 8.04 12.70
C GLY A 57 -1.43 8.16 11.48
N LEU A 58 -2.00 8.35 10.28
CA LEU A 58 -1.23 8.40 9.03
C LEU A 58 -0.64 9.77 8.74
N VAL A 59 -1.26 10.82 9.24
CA VAL A 59 -0.74 12.18 9.14
C VAL A 59 -0.85 12.87 10.49
N THR A 60 -0.03 13.91 10.67
CA THR A 60 -0.12 14.75 11.86
C THR A 60 -0.25 16.21 11.41
N GLY A 61 -1.17 16.94 12.02
CA GLY A 61 -1.39 18.34 11.73
C GLY A 61 -0.72 19.24 12.76
N LYS A 62 -0.07 20.29 12.28
CA LYS A 62 0.55 21.30 13.14
C LYS A 62 0.07 22.67 12.71
N ARG A 63 -0.41 23.43 13.67
CA ARG A 63 -0.86 24.80 13.40
C ARG A 63 0.35 25.71 13.21
N THR A 64 0.34 26.45 12.12
CA THR A 64 1.37 27.42 11.78
C THR A 64 0.68 28.70 11.36
N GLY A 65 0.56 29.66 12.26
CA GLY A 65 -0.22 30.85 12.01
C GLY A 65 -1.72 30.52 11.94
N GLN A 66 -2.37 30.88 10.84
CA GLN A 66 -3.79 30.60 10.63
C GLN A 66 -4.02 29.32 9.84
N GLU A 67 -2.96 28.63 9.51
CA GLU A 67 -2.95 27.48 8.66
C GLU A 67 -2.58 26.22 9.46
N VAL A 68 -3.16 25.07 9.10
CA VAL A 68 -2.74 23.79 9.64
C VAL A 68 -1.94 23.07 8.55
N ARG A 69 -0.74 22.68 8.86
CA ARG A 69 0.11 21.90 7.95
C ARG A 69 0.15 20.46 8.40
N TYR A 70 -0.01 19.57 7.42
CA TYR A 70 -0.06 18.12 7.65
C TYR A 70 1.19 17.49 7.08
N ALA A 71 1.74 16.56 7.84
CA ALA A 71 2.91 15.78 7.43
C ALA A 71 2.61 14.31 7.60
N LEU A 72 3.23 13.49 6.75
CA LEU A 72 3.09 12.04 6.83
C LEU A 72 3.72 11.49 8.10
N VAL A 73 3.05 10.52 8.71
CA VAL A 73 3.62 9.68 9.77
C VAL A 73 3.85 8.31 9.15
N PRO A 74 5.10 7.94 8.83
CA PRO A 74 5.35 6.72 8.06
C PRO A 74 5.18 5.42 8.84
N GLN A 75 5.27 5.47 10.16
CA GLN A 75 5.27 4.26 10.98
C GLN A 75 4.05 3.35 10.77
N PRO A 76 2.79 3.86 10.74
CA PRO A 76 1.65 2.99 10.50
C PRO A 76 1.67 2.33 9.13
N LEU A 77 2.18 3.01 8.11
CA LEU A 77 2.32 2.43 6.77
C LEU A 77 3.36 1.30 6.77
N ASN A 78 4.45 1.47 7.51
CA ASN A 78 5.46 0.44 7.65
C ASN A 78 4.92 -0.79 8.36
N GLU A 79 4.06 -0.62 9.35
CA GLU A 79 3.40 -1.73 10.05
C GLU A 79 2.48 -2.50 9.12
N VAL A 80 1.70 -1.80 8.29
CA VAL A 80 0.84 -2.43 7.28
C VAL A 80 1.68 -3.17 6.25
N SER A 81 2.76 -2.56 5.80
CA SER A 81 3.68 -3.16 4.84
C SER A 81 4.27 -4.47 5.39
N THR A 82 4.67 -4.48 6.65
CA THR A 82 5.19 -5.68 7.31
C THR A 82 4.13 -6.76 7.38
N TRP A 83 2.91 -6.41 7.75
CA TRP A 83 1.79 -7.34 7.83
C TRP A 83 1.48 -7.97 6.48
N ILE A 84 1.44 -7.15 5.43
CA ILE A 84 1.22 -7.63 4.06
C ILE A 84 2.36 -8.54 3.61
N ALA A 85 3.60 -8.16 3.91
CA ALA A 85 4.78 -8.94 3.55
C ALA A 85 4.78 -10.32 4.23
N GLU A 86 4.33 -10.39 5.48
CA GLU A 86 4.21 -11.66 6.20
C GLU A 86 3.23 -12.61 5.52
N ILE A 87 2.08 -12.08 5.10
CA ILE A 87 1.08 -12.87 4.37
C ILE A 87 1.65 -13.33 3.03
N GLY A 88 2.28 -12.42 2.29
CA GLY A 88 2.89 -12.72 0.99
C GLY A 88 3.99 -13.77 1.12
N SER A 89 4.83 -13.65 2.12
CA SER A 89 5.92 -14.61 2.38
C SER A 89 5.38 -16.01 2.66
N ARG A 90 4.34 -16.12 3.48
CA ARG A 90 3.71 -17.41 3.77
C ARG A 90 3.10 -18.05 2.52
N TRP A 91 2.50 -17.23 1.70
CA TRP A 91 1.93 -17.68 0.44
C TRP A 91 3.01 -18.17 -0.52
N ASP A 92 4.12 -17.44 -0.62
CA ASP A 92 5.25 -17.80 -1.47
C ASP A 92 5.87 -19.13 -1.03
N GLU A 93 6.03 -19.34 0.28
CA GLU A 93 6.52 -20.60 0.83
C GLU A 93 5.59 -21.76 0.47
N ARG A 94 4.29 -21.52 0.59
CA ARG A 94 3.28 -22.52 0.27
C ARG A 94 3.31 -22.89 -1.21
N LEU A 95 3.43 -21.90 -2.08
CA LEU A 95 3.56 -22.12 -3.52
C LEU A 95 4.84 -22.89 -3.85
N ALA A 96 5.94 -22.56 -3.20
CA ALA A 96 7.20 -23.25 -3.38
C ALA A 96 7.09 -24.74 -3.02
N ARG A 97 6.42 -25.05 -1.89
CA ARG A 97 6.19 -26.44 -1.48
C ARG A 97 5.31 -27.19 -2.48
N LEU A 98 4.24 -26.54 -2.94
CA LEU A 98 3.35 -27.15 -3.93
C LEU A 98 4.06 -27.42 -5.24
N ARG A 99 4.87 -26.48 -5.68
CA ARG A 99 5.68 -26.62 -6.90
C ARG A 99 6.62 -27.80 -6.78
N GLN A 100 7.27 -27.96 -5.63
CA GLN A 100 8.19 -29.06 -5.40
C GLN A 100 7.49 -30.41 -5.45
N VAL A 101 6.30 -30.50 -4.84
CA VAL A 101 5.48 -31.72 -4.88
C VAL A 101 5.12 -32.11 -6.30
N VAL A 102 4.70 -31.13 -7.11
CA VAL A 102 4.37 -31.35 -8.53
C VAL A 102 5.58 -31.83 -9.30
N LEU A 103 6.73 -31.17 -9.11
CA LEU A 103 7.97 -31.53 -9.82
C LEU A 103 8.45 -32.93 -9.45
N ASP A 104 8.31 -33.32 -8.19
CA ASP A 104 8.72 -34.67 -7.74
C ASP A 104 7.85 -35.77 -8.31
N GLN A 105 6.61 -35.44 -8.71
CA GLN A 105 5.65 -36.40 -9.27
C GLN A 105 5.66 -36.44 -10.79
N GLU A 106 6.32 -35.49 -11.47
CA GLU A 106 6.34 -35.45 -12.93
C GLU A 106 7.31 -36.45 -13.52
N PRO A 107 6.93 -37.14 -14.62
CA PRO A 107 7.88 -37.94 -15.41
C PRO A 107 8.94 -37.07 -16.06
N GLU A 108 10.13 -37.59 -16.26
CA GLU A 108 11.27 -36.89 -16.87
C GLU A 108 10.93 -36.31 -18.24
N SER A 109 10.13 -37.03 -19.03
CA SER A 109 9.75 -36.57 -20.36
C SER A 109 8.93 -35.27 -20.36
N ASP A 110 8.20 -35.02 -19.29
CA ASP A 110 7.41 -33.80 -19.17
C ASP A 110 8.26 -32.61 -18.77
N SER A 111 9.37 -32.84 -18.06
CA SER A 111 10.24 -31.75 -17.62
C SER A 111 10.95 -31.07 -18.78
N GLU A 112 11.28 -31.80 -19.85
CA GLU A 112 11.88 -31.21 -21.04
C GLU A 112 10.92 -30.31 -21.78
N SER A 113 9.68 -30.74 -21.87
CA SER A 113 8.58 -29.97 -22.47
C SER A 113 8.34 -28.64 -21.75
N GLU A 114 8.34 -28.67 -20.44
CA GLU A 114 8.17 -27.47 -19.62
C GLU A 114 9.34 -26.50 -19.75
N SER A 115 10.54 -27.03 -19.86
CA SER A 115 11.74 -26.22 -20.04
C SER A 115 11.66 -25.41 -21.33
N GLU A 116 11.19 -26.01 -22.41
CA GLU A 116 11.02 -25.34 -23.70
C GLU A 116 9.95 -24.22 -23.60
N LYS A 117 8.84 -24.50 -22.94
CA LYS A 117 7.77 -23.51 -22.76
C LYS A 117 8.26 -22.30 -21.94
N THR A 118 9.02 -22.53 -20.91
CA THR A 118 9.58 -21.49 -20.08
C THR A 118 10.54 -20.60 -20.87
N SER A 119 11.37 -21.21 -21.69
CA SER A 119 12.31 -20.50 -22.55
C SER A 119 11.57 -19.61 -23.56
N ALA A 120 10.51 -20.12 -24.16
CA ALA A 120 9.70 -19.35 -25.11
C ALA A 120 9.03 -18.16 -24.44
N ALA A 121 8.51 -18.33 -23.23
CA ALA A 121 7.89 -17.26 -22.48
C ALA A 121 8.89 -16.15 -22.11
N GLN A 122 10.12 -16.52 -21.82
CA GLN A 122 11.15 -15.55 -21.48
C GLN A 122 11.66 -14.75 -22.68
N SER A 123 11.56 -15.33 -23.88
CA SER A 123 12.02 -14.65 -25.09
C SER A 123 11.06 -13.58 -25.60
N THR A 124 9.85 -13.53 -25.09
CA THR A 124 8.86 -12.52 -25.44
C THR A 124 8.79 -11.41 -24.38
#